data_5434fb6f379eb71f0e940e49e3f464ce
#
_entry.id   5434fb6f379eb71f0e940e49e3f464ce
#
_cell.length_a   1.000
_cell.length_b   1.000
_cell.length_c   1.000
_cell.angle_alpha   90.00
_cell.angle_beta   90.00
_cell.angle_gamma   90.00
#
_symmetry.space_group_name_H-M   'P 1'
#
loop_
_entity.id
_entity.type
_entity.pdbx_description
1 polymer ?
#
loop_
_entity_poly.entity_id
_entity_poly.type
_entity_poly.pdbx_seq_one_letter_code
_entity_poly.pdbx_strand_id
1 'polypeptide(L)'
;MYRGFNLTITDEDFEDLKKNEMFRFRTFLRKLFNKVVEDGLQKYLIDKERLDGDVMMEDWFPNVDADIFISHSHHDLDKATALMGYFQKFGLSSFVDSYVWKHSDKLLKLLDNKLCYNEDRNTYDYGKRNQTTSHVHMMLATALTQMMDKCECLFFLNTPNSANPKSDISKKVYTHSPWLFHEIATFEYIRKKRRISKYAAEGNTNFSLD
;
A
#
# COMPACT_ATOMS: atom_id res chain seq x y z
N MET A 1 6.47 8.02 -10.34
CA MET A 1 6.87 6.63 -10.65
C MET A 1 7.54 6.58 -12.01
N TYR A 2 8.66 5.85 -12.15
CA TYR A 2 9.45 5.85 -13.39
C TYR A 2 9.39 4.52 -14.12
N ARG A 3 9.38 3.39 -13.42
CA ARG A 3 9.42 2.05 -14.02
C ARG A 3 8.64 1.04 -13.21
N GLY A 4 8.04 0.06 -13.89
CA GLY A 4 7.44 -1.13 -13.30
C GLY A 4 8.25 -2.37 -13.67
N PHE A 5 8.36 -3.28 -12.73
CA PHE A 5 9.04 -4.56 -12.89
C PHE A 5 8.10 -5.68 -12.50
N ASN A 6 8.00 -6.69 -13.36
CA ASN A 6 7.31 -7.93 -13.05
C ASN A 6 8.36 -8.93 -12.55
N LEU A 7 8.27 -9.31 -11.29
CA LEU A 7 9.26 -10.14 -10.61
C LEU A 7 8.64 -11.46 -10.19
N THR A 8 9.24 -12.55 -10.62
CA THR A 8 8.94 -13.89 -10.12
C THR A 8 10.04 -14.30 -9.14
N ILE A 9 9.66 -14.70 -7.93
CA ILE A 9 10.57 -15.23 -6.91
C ILE A 9 10.26 -16.71 -6.76
N THR A 10 11.25 -17.56 -7.05
CA THR A 10 11.14 -19.01 -6.80
C THR A 10 11.23 -19.30 -5.30
N ASP A 11 10.88 -20.51 -4.90
CA ASP A 11 11.02 -20.90 -3.48
C ASP A 11 12.50 -20.98 -3.07
N GLU A 12 13.42 -21.30 -3.99
CA GLU A 12 14.86 -21.27 -3.77
C GLU A 12 15.36 -19.83 -3.54
N ASP A 13 14.97 -18.89 -4.42
CA ASP A 13 15.27 -17.45 -4.25
C ASP A 13 14.77 -16.95 -2.90
N PHE A 14 13.57 -17.39 -2.52
CA PHE A 14 12.94 -16.97 -1.26
C PHE A 14 13.71 -17.49 -0.03
N GLU A 15 14.16 -18.76 -0.04
CA GLU A 15 14.99 -19.29 1.04
C GLU A 15 16.34 -18.57 1.14
N ASP A 16 16.92 -18.16 0.04
CA ASP A 16 18.15 -17.35 0.03
C ASP A 16 17.91 -15.92 0.56
N LEU A 17 16.78 -15.32 0.24
CA LEU A 17 16.39 -14.02 0.79
C LEU A 17 16.16 -14.08 2.31
N LYS A 18 15.57 -15.17 2.84
CA LYS A 18 15.35 -15.37 4.28
C LYS A 18 16.63 -15.51 5.11
N LYS A 19 17.69 -16.08 4.56
CA LYS A 19 18.99 -16.24 5.25
C LYS A 19 19.60 -14.90 5.65
N ASN A 20 19.12 -13.83 5.08
CA ASN A 20 19.58 -12.48 5.37
C ASN A 20 18.83 -11.94 6.60
N GLU A 21 19.54 -11.52 7.65
CA GLU A 21 19.12 -11.18 9.03
C GLU A 21 17.96 -10.16 9.22
N MET A 22 17.24 -9.78 8.17
CA MET A 22 16.27 -8.68 8.19
C MET A 22 14.87 -9.03 8.70
N PHE A 23 14.68 -10.21 9.25
CA PHE A 23 13.44 -10.58 9.95
C PHE A 23 13.15 -9.67 11.18
N ARG A 24 14.15 -8.97 11.70
CA ARG A 24 14.01 -8.00 12.80
C ARG A 24 13.24 -6.73 12.40
N PHE A 25 13.29 -6.33 11.13
CA PHE A 25 12.62 -5.12 10.64
C PHE A 25 11.09 -5.27 10.63
N ARG A 26 10.58 -6.47 10.39
CA ARG A 26 9.15 -6.81 10.46
C ARG A 26 8.51 -6.38 11.80
N THR A 27 9.23 -6.56 12.90
CA THR A 27 8.74 -6.23 14.25
C THR A 27 8.70 -4.71 14.46
N PHE A 28 9.64 -3.98 13.89
CA PHE A 28 9.70 -2.51 13.98
C PHE A 28 8.54 -1.87 13.22
N LEU A 29 8.32 -2.23 11.96
CA LEU A 29 7.21 -1.71 11.14
C LEU A 29 5.86 -2.04 11.78
N ARG A 30 5.68 -3.26 12.28
CA ARG A 30 4.44 -3.66 12.98
C ARG A 30 4.13 -2.82 14.22
N LYS A 31 5.14 -2.37 14.96
CA LYS A 31 4.96 -1.50 16.12
C LYS A 31 4.58 -0.08 15.71
N LEU A 32 5.17 0.45 14.61
CA LEU A 32 4.89 1.79 14.11
C LEU A 32 3.41 1.95 13.73
N PHE A 33 2.85 0.95 13.05
CA PHE A 33 1.46 0.98 12.57
C PHE A 33 0.42 0.62 13.65
N ASN A 34 0.77 -0.12 14.70
CA ASN A 34 -0.20 -0.46 15.75
C ASN A 34 -0.63 0.74 16.60
N LYS A 35 0.17 1.80 16.68
CA LYS A 35 -0.09 2.97 17.51
C LYS A 35 -1.33 3.78 17.08
N VAL A 36 -1.63 3.81 15.78
CA VAL A 36 -2.76 4.58 15.22
C VAL A 36 -4.12 4.02 15.63
N VAL A 37 -4.20 2.73 15.92
CA VAL A 37 -5.48 2.03 16.22
C VAL A 37 -5.99 2.31 17.62
N GLU A 38 -5.13 2.76 18.55
CA GLU A 38 -5.47 2.92 19.97
C GLU A 38 -6.25 4.22 20.25
N ASP A 39 -6.13 5.23 19.40
CA ASP A 39 -6.71 6.57 19.65
C ASP A 39 -8.22 6.68 19.38
N GLY A 40 -8.85 5.68 18.78
CA GLY A 40 -10.28 5.64 18.49
C GLY A 40 -10.74 6.66 17.43
N LEU A 41 -12.05 6.72 17.17
CA LEU A 41 -12.63 7.58 16.14
C LEU A 41 -12.96 9.01 16.60
N GLN A 42 -12.85 9.32 17.88
CA GLN A 42 -13.32 10.59 18.45
C GLN A 42 -12.63 11.82 17.83
N LYS A 43 -11.35 11.69 17.50
CA LYS A 43 -10.56 12.78 16.92
C LYS A 43 -10.95 13.15 15.49
N TYR A 44 -11.66 12.26 14.80
CA TYR A 44 -12.08 12.49 13.41
C TYR A 44 -13.49 13.05 13.28
N LEU A 45 -14.25 13.11 14.39
CA LEU A 45 -15.61 13.60 14.35
C LEU A 45 -15.61 15.13 14.21
N ILE A 46 -16.15 15.63 13.10
CA ILE A 46 -16.50 17.04 12.94
C ILE A 46 -17.81 17.32 13.69
N ASP A 47 -18.76 16.37 13.58
CA ASP A 47 -20.01 16.36 14.33
C ASP A 47 -20.51 14.90 14.53
N LYS A 48 -21.78 14.72 14.94
CA LYS A 48 -22.31 13.38 15.26
C LYS A 48 -22.29 12.39 14.08
N GLU A 49 -22.26 12.88 12.83
CA GLU A 49 -22.41 12.06 11.64
C GLU A 49 -21.30 12.28 10.60
N ARG A 50 -20.52 13.36 10.71
CA ARG A 50 -19.47 13.69 9.75
C ARG A 50 -18.08 13.45 10.32
N LEU A 51 -17.23 12.87 9.49
CA LEU A 51 -15.84 12.57 9.79
C LEU A 51 -14.92 13.41 8.90
N ASP A 52 -13.80 13.83 9.45
CA ASP A 52 -12.73 14.46 8.71
C ASP A 52 -11.93 13.39 7.95
N GLY A 53 -12.23 13.25 6.64
CA GLY A 53 -11.61 12.25 5.79
C GLY A 53 -10.13 12.49 5.55
N ASP A 54 -9.68 13.75 5.51
CA ASP A 54 -8.27 14.09 5.28
C ASP A 54 -7.42 13.71 6.48
N VAL A 55 -7.86 14.08 7.68
CA VAL A 55 -7.18 13.70 8.95
C VAL A 55 -7.19 12.18 9.12
N MET A 56 -8.30 11.51 8.77
CA MET A 56 -8.37 10.06 8.81
C MET A 56 -7.38 9.43 7.83
N MET A 57 -7.30 9.95 6.61
CA MET A 57 -6.39 9.40 5.60
C MET A 57 -4.93 9.57 6.02
N GLU A 58 -4.55 10.72 6.57
CA GLU A 58 -3.19 10.95 7.07
C GLU A 58 -2.79 10.01 8.20
N ASP A 59 -3.70 9.73 9.12
CA ASP A 59 -3.42 8.88 10.27
C ASP A 59 -3.44 7.39 9.95
N TRP A 60 -4.43 6.94 9.17
CA TRP A 60 -4.63 5.52 8.87
C TRP A 60 -3.81 5.05 7.67
N PHE A 61 -3.51 5.96 6.76
CA PHE A 61 -2.77 5.70 5.53
C PHE A 61 -1.64 6.70 5.35
N PRO A 62 -0.70 6.80 6.32
CA PRO A 62 0.34 7.82 6.28
C PRO A 62 1.21 7.66 5.04
N ASN A 63 1.51 8.78 4.42
CA ASN A 63 2.48 8.84 3.35
C ASN A 63 3.88 8.55 3.91
N VAL A 64 4.51 7.50 3.39
CA VAL A 64 5.87 7.10 3.73
C VAL A 64 6.81 7.50 2.60
N ASP A 65 8.00 7.96 2.92
CA ASP A 65 9.04 8.18 1.92
C ASP A 65 9.66 6.84 1.54
N ALA A 66 9.42 6.41 0.30
CA ALA A 66 9.90 5.14 -0.21
C ALA A 66 10.30 5.25 -1.69
N ASP A 67 11.41 4.58 -2.03
CA ASP A 67 11.93 4.52 -3.40
C ASP A 67 11.14 3.52 -4.24
N ILE A 68 10.69 2.43 -3.62
CA ILE A 68 10.11 1.26 -4.26
C ILE A 68 8.73 0.96 -3.70
N PHE A 69 7.73 0.76 -4.56
CA PHE A 69 6.45 0.19 -4.20
C PHE A 69 6.45 -1.32 -4.54
N ILE A 70 6.19 -2.19 -3.55
CA ILE A 70 6.11 -3.63 -3.74
C ILE A 70 4.64 -4.05 -3.71
N SER A 71 4.07 -4.29 -4.90
CA SER A 71 2.74 -4.86 -5.08
C SER A 71 2.79 -6.38 -4.99
N HIS A 72 1.91 -6.98 -4.16
CA HIS A 72 1.93 -8.42 -3.92
C HIS A 72 0.55 -8.93 -3.47
N SER A 73 0.32 -10.22 -3.63
CA SER A 73 -0.83 -10.86 -2.98
C SER A 73 -0.66 -10.89 -1.46
N HIS A 74 -1.75 -10.72 -0.72
CA HIS A 74 -1.74 -10.81 0.75
C HIS A 74 -1.11 -12.12 1.26
N HIS A 75 -1.25 -13.21 0.51
CA HIS A 75 -0.63 -14.50 0.83
C HIS A 75 0.90 -14.52 0.67
N ASP A 76 1.46 -13.56 -0.07
CA ASP A 76 2.89 -13.46 -0.37
C ASP A 76 3.61 -12.39 0.48
N LEU A 77 3.00 -11.97 1.59
CA LEU A 77 3.56 -10.95 2.47
C LEU A 77 4.98 -11.29 2.95
N ASP A 78 5.27 -12.57 3.20
CA ASP A 78 6.61 -12.99 3.62
C ASP A 78 7.64 -12.81 2.50
N LYS A 79 7.26 -13.10 1.24
CA LYS A 79 8.10 -12.86 0.05
C LYS A 79 8.34 -11.35 -0.16
N ALA A 80 7.28 -10.54 -0.05
CA ALA A 80 7.40 -9.08 -0.15
C ALA A 80 8.29 -8.49 0.95
N THR A 81 8.18 -9.01 2.18
CA THR A 81 9.01 -8.59 3.31
C THR A 81 10.49 -8.98 3.11
N ALA A 82 10.76 -10.18 2.59
CA ALA A 82 12.12 -10.61 2.29
C ALA A 82 12.75 -9.73 1.20
N LEU A 83 11.98 -9.41 0.15
CA LEU A 83 12.41 -8.53 -0.93
C LEU A 83 12.69 -7.10 -0.44
N MET A 84 11.82 -6.55 0.42
CA MET A 84 12.07 -5.26 1.08
C MET A 84 13.39 -5.26 1.84
N GLY A 85 13.66 -6.33 2.59
CA GLY A 85 14.93 -6.51 3.28
C GLY A 85 16.13 -6.56 2.34
N TYR A 86 15.97 -7.20 1.21
CA TYR A 86 17.02 -7.24 0.19
C TYR A 86 17.33 -5.85 -0.38
N PHE A 87 16.33 -5.07 -0.75
CA PHE A 87 16.54 -3.71 -1.24
C PHE A 87 17.19 -2.79 -0.22
N GLN A 88 16.86 -2.95 1.04
CA GLN A 88 17.47 -2.13 2.10
C GLN A 88 18.99 -2.31 2.21
N LYS A 89 19.56 -3.46 1.85
CA LYS A 89 21.02 -3.65 1.79
C LYS A 89 21.70 -2.71 0.80
N PHE A 90 20.98 -2.27 -0.19
CA PHE A 90 21.44 -1.31 -1.20
C PHE A 90 21.05 0.13 -0.87
N GLY A 91 20.57 0.37 0.35
CA GLY A 91 20.12 1.71 0.76
C GLY A 91 18.80 2.15 0.12
N LEU A 92 18.03 1.22 -0.46
CA LEU A 92 16.73 1.51 -1.08
C LEU A 92 15.60 1.24 -0.09
N SER A 93 14.75 2.23 0.11
CA SER A 93 13.55 2.12 0.94
C SER A 93 12.39 1.54 0.14
N SER A 94 11.57 0.67 0.77
CA SER A 94 10.46 0.02 0.09
C SER A 94 9.17 0.13 0.88
N PHE A 95 8.06 0.38 0.19
CA PHE A 95 6.72 0.33 0.71
C PHE A 95 6.04 -0.99 0.33
N VAL A 96 5.40 -1.64 1.31
CA VAL A 96 4.67 -2.90 1.16
C VAL A 96 3.22 -2.65 1.54
N ASP A 97 2.31 -2.74 0.59
CA ASP A 97 0.90 -2.37 0.69
C ASP A 97 0.11 -3.14 1.76
N SER A 98 0.39 -4.43 1.95
CA SER A 98 -0.32 -5.27 2.93
C SER A 98 -0.24 -4.78 4.38
N TYR A 99 0.68 -3.87 4.70
CA TYR A 99 0.70 -3.23 6.01
C TYR A 99 -0.47 -2.25 6.18
N VAL A 100 -0.84 -1.57 5.12
CA VAL A 100 -1.96 -0.61 5.09
C VAL A 100 -3.31 -1.34 5.19
N TRP A 101 -3.44 -2.50 4.55
CA TRP A 101 -4.68 -3.28 4.48
C TRP A 101 -5.17 -3.83 5.82
N LYS A 102 -4.26 -4.30 6.65
CA LYS A 102 -4.62 -4.80 7.99
C LYS A 102 -5.28 -3.73 8.85
N HIS A 103 -4.97 -2.47 8.56
CA HIS A 103 -5.55 -1.34 9.26
C HIS A 103 -6.89 -0.92 8.67
N SER A 104 -7.11 -1.05 7.37
CA SER A 104 -8.39 -0.71 6.72
C SER A 104 -9.55 -1.53 7.28
N ASP A 105 -9.38 -2.83 7.51
CA ASP A 105 -10.40 -3.68 8.11
C ASP A 105 -10.75 -3.25 9.54
N LYS A 106 -9.74 -2.84 10.31
CA LYS A 106 -9.96 -2.32 11.68
C LYS A 106 -10.69 -1.00 11.64
N LEU A 107 -10.29 -0.09 10.75
CA LEU A 107 -10.97 1.18 10.54
C LEU A 107 -12.43 0.96 10.16
N LEU A 108 -12.69 0.09 9.19
CA LEU A 108 -14.04 -0.24 8.77
C LEU A 108 -14.88 -0.78 9.92
N LYS A 109 -14.35 -1.69 10.72
CA LYS A 109 -15.04 -2.23 11.90
C LYS A 109 -15.36 -1.15 12.93
N LEU A 110 -14.46 -0.20 13.18
CA LEU A 110 -14.69 0.93 14.09
C LEU A 110 -15.79 1.84 13.58
N LEU A 111 -15.80 2.16 12.28
CA LEU A 111 -16.82 2.97 11.64
C LEU A 111 -18.18 2.28 11.65
N ASP A 112 -18.23 0.99 11.32
CA ASP A 112 -19.47 0.21 11.34
C ASP A 112 -20.08 0.18 12.74
N ASN A 113 -19.28 -0.06 13.77
CA ASN A 113 -19.74 -0.07 15.16
C ASN A 113 -20.27 1.30 15.59
N LYS A 114 -19.62 2.39 15.14
CA LYS A 114 -20.00 3.75 15.55
C LYS A 114 -21.19 4.32 14.78
N LEU A 115 -21.26 4.09 13.48
CA LEU A 115 -22.19 4.77 12.58
C LEU A 115 -23.32 3.88 12.07
N CYS A 116 -23.11 2.57 12.02
CA CYS A 116 -24.00 1.64 11.36
C CYS A 116 -24.76 0.72 12.31
N TYR A 117 -24.29 0.61 13.56
CA TYR A 117 -24.91 -0.28 14.55
C TYR A 117 -26.23 0.31 15.06
N ASN A 118 -27.30 -0.49 15.08
CA ASN A 118 -28.60 -0.18 15.62
C ASN A 118 -28.82 -1.01 16.90
N GLU A 119 -28.83 -0.33 18.04
CA GLU A 119 -28.98 -0.97 19.36
C GLU A 119 -30.35 -1.63 19.53
N ASP A 120 -31.43 -0.98 19.03
CA ASP A 120 -32.80 -1.49 19.20
C ASP A 120 -33.03 -2.82 18.47
N ARG A 121 -32.35 -3.00 17.34
CA ARG A 121 -32.48 -4.21 16.49
C ARG A 121 -31.31 -5.18 16.67
N ASN A 122 -30.30 -4.84 17.45
CA ASN A 122 -29.07 -5.60 17.61
C ASN A 122 -28.45 -6.02 16.27
N THR A 123 -28.40 -5.10 15.30
CA THR A 123 -27.93 -5.36 13.94
C THR A 123 -27.33 -4.10 13.32
N TYR A 124 -26.67 -4.26 12.18
CA TYR A 124 -26.10 -3.14 11.42
C TYR A 124 -27.03 -2.70 10.30
N ASP A 125 -27.11 -1.40 10.07
CA ASP A 125 -27.78 -0.83 8.91
C ASP A 125 -26.98 -1.12 7.64
N TYR A 126 -27.61 -1.84 6.70
CA TYR A 126 -26.97 -2.27 5.47
C TYR A 126 -26.59 -1.08 4.56
N GLY A 127 -27.43 -0.08 4.47
CA GLY A 127 -27.18 1.11 3.65
C GLY A 127 -25.98 1.91 4.17
N LYS A 128 -25.96 2.15 5.48
CA LYS A 128 -24.84 2.85 6.12
C LYS A 128 -23.53 2.07 6.00
N ARG A 129 -23.55 0.74 6.17
CA ARG A 129 -22.36 -0.11 5.97
C ARG A 129 -21.83 -0.05 4.56
N ASN A 130 -22.66 -0.02 3.55
CA ASN A 130 -22.21 0.15 2.17
C ASN A 130 -21.50 1.49 1.96
N GLN A 131 -22.00 2.55 2.59
CA GLN A 131 -21.37 3.87 2.54
C GLN A 131 -20.02 3.89 3.25
N THR A 132 -19.94 3.39 4.50
CA THR A 132 -18.68 3.33 5.25
C THR A 132 -17.63 2.48 4.54
N THR A 133 -18.02 1.34 3.99
CA THR A 133 -17.16 0.47 3.19
C THR A 133 -16.62 1.20 1.97
N SER A 134 -17.49 1.88 1.23
CA SER A 134 -17.09 2.66 0.04
C SER A 134 -16.12 3.78 0.41
N HIS A 135 -16.36 4.52 1.49
CA HIS A 135 -15.49 5.58 1.95
C HIS A 135 -14.10 5.06 2.33
N VAL A 136 -14.01 4.00 3.13
CA VAL A 136 -12.72 3.40 3.53
C VAL A 136 -11.96 2.89 2.31
N HIS A 137 -12.62 2.22 1.38
CA HIS A 137 -11.98 1.71 0.18
C HIS A 137 -11.51 2.85 -0.74
N MET A 138 -12.27 3.94 -0.86
CA MET A 138 -11.85 5.11 -1.64
C MET A 138 -10.65 5.81 -1.01
N MET A 139 -10.62 5.97 0.32
CA MET A 139 -9.46 6.52 1.02
C MET A 139 -8.23 5.64 0.80
N LEU A 140 -8.36 4.32 0.96
CA LEU A 140 -7.26 3.38 0.72
C LEU A 140 -6.76 3.45 -0.73
N ALA A 141 -7.67 3.41 -1.71
CA ALA A 141 -7.30 3.51 -3.12
C ALA A 141 -6.57 4.83 -3.44
N THR A 142 -7.03 5.94 -2.85
CA THR A 142 -6.39 7.24 -3.00
C THR A 142 -4.98 7.25 -2.38
N ALA A 143 -4.83 6.73 -1.16
CA ALA A 143 -3.54 6.64 -0.48
C ALA A 143 -2.55 5.75 -1.23
N LEU A 144 -2.99 4.59 -1.73
CA LEU A 144 -2.17 3.71 -2.58
C LEU A 144 -1.73 4.41 -3.86
N THR A 145 -2.65 5.12 -4.53
CA THR A 145 -2.31 5.90 -5.74
C THR A 145 -1.26 6.97 -5.45
N GLN A 146 -1.39 7.70 -4.34
CA GLN A 146 -0.42 8.70 -3.91
C GLN A 146 0.95 8.07 -3.59
N MET A 147 0.96 6.94 -2.89
CA MET A 147 2.20 6.21 -2.61
C MET A 147 2.87 5.70 -3.88
N MET A 148 2.10 5.14 -4.82
CA MET A 148 2.61 4.72 -6.11
C MET A 148 3.20 5.90 -6.91
N ASP A 149 2.55 7.09 -6.89
CA ASP A 149 3.07 8.28 -7.59
C ASP A 149 4.37 8.81 -6.96
N LYS A 150 4.54 8.68 -5.65
CA LYS A 150 5.75 9.11 -4.94
C LYS A 150 6.94 8.17 -5.17
N CYS A 151 6.72 6.87 -5.26
CA CYS A 151 7.78 5.90 -5.46
C CYS A 151 8.43 6.03 -6.85
N GLU A 152 9.72 5.73 -6.95
CA GLU A 152 10.44 5.76 -8.22
C GLU A 152 10.07 4.58 -9.11
N CYS A 153 9.80 3.41 -8.53
CA CYS A 153 9.42 2.23 -9.29
C CYS A 153 8.43 1.34 -8.53
N LEU A 154 7.76 0.47 -9.28
CA LEU A 154 6.87 -0.57 -8.78
C LEU A 154 7.47 -1.94 -9.10
N PHE A 155 7.54 -2.79 -8.09
CA PHE A 155 7.78 -4.22 -8.24
C PHE A 155 6.49 -4.98 -8.02
N PHE A 156 6.01 -5.64 -9.06
CA PHE A 156 4.88 -6.54 -8.97
C PHE A 156 5.38 -7.97 -8.74
N LEU A 157 5.05 -8.55 -7.59
CA LEU A 157 5.36 -9.94 -7.29
C LEU A 157 4.38 -10.86 -8.00
N ASN A 158 4.85 -11.43 -9.10
CA ASN A 158 4.09 -12.38 -9.90
C ASN A 158 4.22 -13.79 -9.31
N THR A 159 3.17 -14.21 -8.63
CA THR A 159 3.08 -15.53 -8.00
C THR A 159 1.75 -16.17 -8.38
N PRO A 160 1.58 -17.48 -8.17
CA PRO A 160 0.27 -18.12 -8.33
C PRO A 160 -0.86 -17.51 -7.49
N ASN A 161 -0.51 -16.80 -6.40
CA ASN A 161 -1.48 -16.12 -5.52
C ASN A 161 -1.87 -14.73 -6.04
N SER A 162 -1.05 -14.08 -6.86
CA SER A 162 -1.27 -12.71 -7.31
C SER A 162 -1.98 -12.64 -8.66
N ALA A 163 -1.60 -13.48 -9.61
CA ALA A 163 -2.18 -13.53 -10.94
C ALA A 163 -2.22 -14.95 -11.48
N ASN A 164 -3.10 -15.23 -12.45
CA ASN A 164 -3.12 -16.53 -13.10
C ASN A 164 -1.82 -16.70 -13.92
N PRO A 165 -0.95 -17.69 -13.59
CA PRO A 165 0.34 -17.88 -14.28
C PRO A 165 0.23 -18.22 -15.76
N LYS A 166 -0.97 -18.57 -16.25
CA LYS A 166 -1.24 -18.86 -17.66
C LYS A 166 -1.63 -17.61 -18.47
N SER A 167 -1.81 -16.46 -17.83
CA SER A 167 -2.15 -15.22 -18.52
C SER A 167 -0.87 -14.44 -18.81
N ASP A 168 -0.60 -14.23 -20.10
CA ASP A 168 0.37 -13.22 -20.53
C ASP A 168 -0.11 -11.86 -20.03
N ILE A 169 0.58 -11.31 -19.02
CA ILE A 169 0.25 -10.04 -18.36
C ILE A 169 0.10 -8.90 -19.38
N SER A 170 0.69 -9.05 -20.56
CA SER A 170 0.59 -8.09 -21.67
C SER A 170 -0.82 -7.97 -22.25
N LYS A 171 -1.74 -8.90 -22.00
CA LYS A 171 -3.04 -8.97 -22.69
C LYS A 171 -4.27 -8.81 -21.81
N LYS A 172 -4.31 -9.37 -20.61
CA LYS A 172 -5.37 -9.14 -19.59
C LYS A 172 -4.90 -9.66 -18.24
N VAL A 173 -4.95 -8.82 -17.23
CA VAL A 173 -4.64 -9.20 -15.85
C VAL A 173 -5.88 -9.83 -15.24
N TYR A 174 -5.80 -11.14 -14.98
CA TYR A 174 -6.80 -11.84 -14.18
C TYR A 174 -6.26 -11.98 -12.76
N THR A 175 -6.72 -11.12 -11.87
CA THR A 175 -6.43 -11.24 -10.44
C THR A 175 -7.73 -11.42 -9.68
N HIS A 176 -7.72 -12.22 -8.62
CA HIS A 176 -8.83 -12.35 -7.69
C HIS A 176 -8.90 -11.20 -6.68
N SER A 177 -7.85 -10.35 -6.62
CA SER A 177 -7.78 -9.21 -5.72
C SER A 177 -8.17 -7.93 -6.43
N PRO A 178 -9.25 -7.23 -5.99
CA PRO A 178 -9.62 -5.92 -6.52
C PRO A 178 -8.49 -4.89 -6.35
N TRP A 179 -7.69 -5.05 -5.32
CA TRP A 179 -6.59 -4.14 -4.99
C TRP A 179 -5.43 -4.30 -5.95
N LEU A 180 -4.98 -5.53 -6.22
CA LEU A 180 -3.97 -5.79 -7.24
C LEU A 180 -4.41 -5.28 -8.61
N PHE A 181 -5.71 -5.43 -8.93
CA PHE A 181 -6.28 -4.84 -10.14
C PHE A 181 -6.14 -3.31 -10.14
N HIS A 182 -6.48 -2.66 -9.02
CA HIS A 182 -6.36 -1.21 -8.87
C HIS A 182 -4.90 -0.75 -9.02
N GLU A 183 -3.96 -1.43 -8.40
CA GLU A 183 -2.53 -1.09 -8.45
C GLU A 183 -1.97 -1.21 -9.87
N ILE A 184 -2.26 -2.31 -10.56
CA ILE A 184 -1.80 -2.52 -11.94
C ILE A 184 -2.44 -1.49 -12.88
N ALA A 185 -3.75 -1.27 -12.78
CA ALA A 185 -4.45 -0.27 -13.59
C ALA A 185 -3.92 1.15 -13.30
N THR A 186 -3.71 1.50 -12.04
CA THR A 186 -3.16 2.79 -11.63
C THR A 186 -1.75 2.99 -12.18
N PHE A 187 -0.92 1.94 -12.16
CA PHE A 187 0.43 2.00 -12.73
C PHE A 187 0.44 2.34 -14.22
N GLU A 188 -0.54 1.86 -14.98
CA GLU A 188 -0.66 2.17 -16.41
C GLU A 188 -0.97 3.66 -16.66
N TYR A 189 -1.71 4.30 -15.76
CA TYR A 189 -2.18 5.69 -15.88
C TYR A 189 -1.27 6.71 -15.20
N ILE A 190 -0.49 6.32 -14.20
CA ILE A 190 0.43 7.24 -13.53
C ILE A 190 1.48 7.74 -14.52
N ARG A 191 1.61 9.05 -14.62
CA ARG A 191 2.58 9.69 -15.50
C ARG A 191 4.00 9.28 -15.12
N LYS A 192 4.74 8.74 -16.10
CA LYS A 192 6.17 8.47 -15.94
C LYS A 192 6.92 9.78 -15.80
N LYS A 193 7.36 10.10 -14.60
CA LYS A 193 8.16 11.29 -14.30
C LYS A 193 9.57 11.10 -14.87
N ARG A 194 10.16 12.18 -15.41
CA ARG A 194 11.56 12.17 -15.84
C ARG A 194 12.45 12.07 -14.59
N ARG A 195 13.40 11.14 -14.57
CA ARG A 195 14.32 10.98 -13.44
C ARG A 195 15.15 12.24 -13.30
N ILE A 196 14.94 13.01 -12.24
CA ILE A 196 15.92 13.98 -11.76
C ILE A 196 16.82 13.17 -10.85
N SER A 197 18.05 12.88 -11.31
CA SER A 197 19.01 12.12 -10.50
C SER A 197 19.22 12.85 -9.17
N LYS A 198 18.95 12.18 -8.05
CA LYS A 198 19.29 12.70 -6.70
C LYS A 198 20.77 13.04 -6.60
N TYR A 199 21.62 12.41 -7.40
CA TYR A 199 23.06 12.65 -7.49
C TYR A 199 23.44 13.86 -8.35
N ALA A 200 22.51 14.45 -9.13
CA ALA A 200 22.77 15.67 -9.88
C ALA A 200 22.58 16.95 -9.05
N ALA A 201 21.94 16.85 -7.87
CA ALA A 201 21.71 18.01 -7.00
C ALA A 201 22.95 18.38 -6.15
N GLU A 202 23.95 17.50 -6.04
CA GLU A 202 25.18 17.77 -5.28
C GLU A 202 26.39 18.21 -6.13
N GLY A 203 26.22 18.32 -7.44
CA GLY A 203 27.32 18.71 -8.33
C GLY A 203 26.86 19.55 -9.51
N ASN A 204 27.08 20.83 -9.41
CA ASN A 204 27.06 21.87 -10.45
C ASN A 204 25.74 22.61 -10.74
N THR A 205 25.61 23.73 -10.07
CA THR A 205 25.20 25.02 -10.65
C THR A 205 26.02 25.31 -11.91
N ASN A 206 25.38 25.22 -13.05
CA ASN A 206 25.67 25.87 -14.35
C ASN A 206 25.38 24.91 -15.52
N PHE A 207 24.11 24.80 -15.90
CA PHE A 207 23.76 24.51 -17.27
C PHE A 207 22.89 25.66 -17.78
N SER A 208 23.50 26.58 -18.51
CA SER A 208 22.81 27.44 -19.43
C SER A 208 22.34 26.60 -20.61
N LEU A 209 21.05 26.61 -20.89
CA LEU A 209 20.49 26.14 -22.15
C LEU A 209 20.57 27.34 -23.12
N ASP A 210 21.46 27.24 -24.09
CA ASP A 210 21.34 27.94 -25.38
C ASP A 210 20.49 27.08 -26.32
#